data_462c220fae6887dd199894b051cf03d0
#
_entry.id   462c220fae6887dd199894b051cf03d0
#
_cell.length_a   1.000
_cell.length_b   1.000
_cell.length_c   1.000
_cell.angle_alpha   90.00
_cell.angle_beta   90.00
_cell.angle_gamma   90.00
#
_symmetry.space_group_name_H-M   'P 1'
#
loop_
_entity.id
_entity.type
_entity.pdbx_description
1 polymer ?
#
loop_
_entity_poly.entity_id
_entity_poly.type
_entity_poly.pdbx_seq_one_letter_code
_entity_poly.pdbx_strand_id
1 'polypeptide(L)'
;MSDPLQSARRRLRAWRNRKRLEKERNFYEDSFRSRGLKIPGEAEIRAAMRERFPQMKPSPRGALRTLAIWHNYNWETDALKPSLERFGPVRLYDWYGEFNHSRKNWTRDLKSRMNRALVDLVGTWCRDERPDVIFTYLSGELVWPETVQAMRSQGVPIINLALNDKEHFVGKLRGGRAF
;
A
#
# COMPACT_ATOMS: atom_id res chain seq x y z
N MET A 1 -39.48 -2.73 13.93
CA MET A 1 -39.61 -4.04 13.25
C MET A 1 -38.95 -3.91 11.88
N SER A 2 -37.91 -4.68 11.60
CA SER A 2 -37.21 -4.65 10.29
C SER A 2 -38.03 -5.38 9.23
N ASP A 3 -38.23 -4.75 8.09
CA ASP A 3 -38.99 -5.30 6.95
C ASP A 3 -38.36 -6.65 6.50
N PRO A 4 -39.12 -7.77 6.54
CA PRO A 4 -38.66 -9.11 6.15
C PRO A 4 -38.11 -9.15 4.70
N LEU A 5 -38.69 -8.35 3.80
CA LEU A 5 -38.25 -8.25 2.39
C LEU A 5 -36.90 -7.59 2.26
N GLN A 6 -36.60 -6.56 3.06
CA GLN A 6 -35.28 -5.93 3.07
C GLN A 6 -34.20 -6.89 3.62
N SER A 7 -34.54 -7.67 4.63
CA SER A 7 -33.65 -8.70 5.18
C SER A 7 -33.33 -9.78 4.15
N ALA A 8 -34.33 -10.29 3.43
CA ALA A 8 -34.12 -11.26 2.35
C ALA A 8 -33.27 -10.71 1.20
N ARG A 9 -33.52 -9.48 0.76
CA ARG A 9 -32.72 -8.80 -0.28
C ARG A 9 -31.26 -8.63 0.15
N ARG A 10 -30.99 -8.25 1.41
CA ARG A 10 -29.62 -8.16 1.96
C ARG A 10 -28.92 -9.50 1.95
N ARG A 11 -29.59 -10.58 2.39
CA ARG A 11 -29.04 -11.94 2.38
C ARG A 11 -28.71 -12.43 0.97
N LEU A 12 -29.59 -12.19 0.01
CA LEU A 12 -29.37 -12.56 -1.38
C LEU A 12 -28.20 -11.78 -1.99
N ARG A 13 -28.06 -10.47 -1.72
CA ARG A 13 -26.93 -9.65 -2.16
C ARG A 13 -25.63 -10.15 -1.53
N ALA A 14 -25.60 -10.44 -0.25
CA ALA A 14 -24.43 -10.98 0.44
C ALA A 14 -24.02 -12.35 -0.11
N TRP A 15 -25.00 -13.24 -0.41
CA TRP A 15 -24.74 -14.53 -1.03
C TRP A 15 -24.15 -14.38 -2.44
N ARG A 16 -24.72 -13.52 -3.29
CA ARG A 16 -24.20 -13.25 -4.65
C ARG A 16 -22.78 -12.70 -4.61
N ASN A 17 -22.51 -11.76 -3.72
CA ASN A 17 -21.16 -11.22 -3.54
C ASN A 17 -20.17 -12.32 -3.12
N ARG A 18 -20.55 -13.17 -2.17
CA ARG A 18 -19.69 -14.27 -1.73
C ARG A 18 -19.35 -15.23 -2.87
N LYS A 19 -20.36 -15.63 -3.67
CA LYS A 19 -20.14 -16.50 -4.84
C LYS A 19 -19.25 -15.85 -5.90
N ARG A 20 -19.39 -14.55 -6.13
CA ARG A 20 -18.49 -13.81 -7.04
C ARG A 20 -17.06 -13.81 -6.53
N LEU A 21 -16.84 -13.46 -5.26
CA LEU A 21 -15.52 -13.44 -4.64
C LEU A 21 -14.87 -14.83 -4.62
N GLU A 22 -15.63 -15.88 -4.36
CA GLU A 22 -15.15 -17.26 -4.41
C GLU A 22 -14.68 -17.64 -5.84
N LYS A 23 -15.46 -17.28 -6.87
CA LYS A 23 -15.10 -17.52 -8.27
C LYS A 23 -13.83 -16.74 -8.65
N GLU A 24 -13.74 -15.47 -8.27
CA GLU A 24 -12.54 -14.66 -8.52
C GLU A 24 -11.32 -15.24 -7.81
N ARG A 25 -11.44 -15.64 -6.55
CA ARG A 25 -10.37 -16.28 -5.79
C ARG A 25 -9.86 -17.52 -6.50
N ASN A 26 -10.76 -18.45 -6.86
CA ASN A 26 -10.39 -19.68 -7.52
C ASN A 26 -9.66 -19.42 -8.85
N PHE A 27 -10.15 -18.46 -9.65
CA PHE A 27 -9.49 -18.06 -10.88
C PHE A 27 -8.04 -17.59 -10.65
N TYR A 28 -7.80 -16.77 -9.63
CA TYR A 28 -6.45 -16.28 -9.33
C TYR A 28 -5.57 -17.37 -8.72
N GLU A 29 -6.11 -18.23 -7.86
CA GLU A 29 -5.37 -19.37 -7.31
C GLU A 29 -4.94 -20.35 -8.43
N ASP A 30 -5.83 -20.65 -9.35
CA ASP A 30 -5.52 -21.52 -10.48
C ASP A 30 -4.50 -20.87 -11.42
N SER A 31 -4.65 -19.57 -11.71
CA SER A 31 -3.67 -18.81 -12.48
C SER A 31 -2.30 -18.76 -11.80
N PHE A 32 -2.25 -18.62 -10.48
CA PHE A 32 -1.01 -18.64 -9.71
C PHE A 32 -0.32 -20.00 -9.78
N ARG A 33 -1.07 -21.09 -9.57
CA ARG A 33 -0.56 -22.46 -9.63
C ARG A 33 -0.12 -22.86 -11.04
N SER A 34 -0.93 -22.55 -12.08
CA SER A 34 -0.61 -22.88 -13.47
C SER A 34 0.66 -22.20 -13.98
N ARG A 35 1.03 -21.06 -13.40
CA ARG A 35 2.28 -20.34 -13.70
C ARG A 35 3.45 -20.81 -12.86
N GLY A 36 3.30 -21.86 -12.05
CA GLY A 36 4.36 -22.36 -11.16
C GLY A 36 4.80 -21.38 -10.08
N LEU A 37 3.96 -20.37 -9.77
CA LEU A 37 4.28 -19.38 -8.74
C LEU A 37 4.10 -19.97 -7.35
N LYS A 38 4.94 -19.56 -6.43
CA LYS A 38 4.86 -19.91 -5.02
C LYS A 38 5.00 -18.65 -4.15
N ILE A 39 4.47 -18.71 -2.95
CA ILE A 39 4.71 -17.66 -1.96
C ILE A 39 6.17 -17.77 -1.53
N PRO A 40 7.00 -16.72 -1.71
CA PRO A 40 8.40 -16.77 -1.34
C PRO A 40 8.55 -16.90 0.17
N GLY A 41 9.47 -17.76 0.60
CA GLY A 41 9.90 -17.86 1.98
C GLY A 41 10.83 -16.71 2.39
N GLU A 42 11.12 -16.62 3.69
CA GLU A 42 11.98 -15.54 4.25
C GLU A 42 13.36 -15.48 3.58
N ALA A 43 13.99 -16.62 3.32
CA ALA A 43 15.30 -16.70 2.69
C ALA A 43 15.27 -16.14 1.25
N GLU A 44 14.22 -16.45 0.49
CA GLU A 44 14.02 -15.98 -0.87
C GLU A 44 13.75 -14.46 -0.90
N ILE A 45 12.94 -13.96 0.04
CA ILE A 45 12.69 -12.51 0.19
C ILE A 45 14.00 -11.79 0.53
N ARG A 46 14.78 -12.30 1.46
CA ARG A 46 16.08 -11.74 1.84
C ARG A 46 17.07 -11.73 0.68
N ALA A 47 17.11 -12.80 -0.12
CA ALA A 47 17.96 -12.88 -1.30
C ALA A 47 17.56 -11.83 -2.34
N ALA A 48 16.27 -11.72 -2.68
CA ALA A 48 15.75 -10.72 -3.60
C ALA A 48 16.00 -9.27 -3.12
N MET A 49 15.89 -9.03 -1.80
CA MET A 49 16.20 -7.72 -1.23
C MET A 49 17.69 -7.37 -1.37
N ARG A 50 18.61 -8.32 -1.13
CA ARG A 50 20.04 -8.09 -1.29
C ARG A 50 20.42 -7.84 -2.75
N GLU A 51 19.82 -8.60 -3.67
CA GLU A 51 20.04 -8.42 -5.10
C GLU A 51 19.57 -7.04 -5.57
N ARG A 52 18.38 -6.63 -5.13
CA ARG A 52 17.78 -5.36 -5.54
C ARG A 52 18.40 -4.14 -4.87
N PHE A 53 18.91 -4.28 -3.65
CA PHE A 53 19.49 -3.22 -2.84
C PHE A 53 20.86 -3.65 -2.29
N PRO A 54 21.87 -3.86 -3.14
CA PRO A 54 23.16 -4.42 -2.73
C PRO A 54 23.92 -3.55 -1.71
N GLN A 55 23.66 -2.24 -1.71
CA GLN A 55 24.24 -1.29 -0.76
C GLN A 55 23.53 -1.23 0.60
N MET A 56 22.37 -1.89 0.72
CA MET A 56 21.61 -1.87 1.97
C MET A 56 22.33 -2.69 3.04
N LYS A 57 22.60 -2.05 4.16
CA LYS A 57 23.19 -2.73 5.34
C LYS A 57 22.08 -2.97 6.38
N PRO A 58 22.16 -4.07 7.15
CA PRO A 58 21.27 -4.25 8.28
C PRO A 58 21.39 -3.09 9.27
N SER A 59 20.29 -2.46 9.60
CA SER A 59 20.28 -1.42 10.63
C SER A 59 20.31 -2.06 12.03
N PRO A 60 21.03 -1.47 12.98
CA PRO A 60 20.92 -1.89 14.38
C PRO A 60 19.47 -1.82 14.86
N ARG A 61 19.12 -2.63 15.86
CA ARG A 61 17.78 -2.60 16.43
C ARG A 61 17.47 -1.19 16.97
N GLY A 62 16.32 -0.65 16.59
CA GLY A 62 15.88 0.68 16.99
C GLY A 62 16.49 1.84 16.18
N ALA A 63 17.26 1.56 15.13
CA ALA A 63 17.91 2.58 14.31
C ALA A 63 17.34 2.69 12.87
N LEU A 64 16.33 1.91 12.51
CA LEU A 64 15.73 1.92 11.17
C LEU A 64 14.96 3.22 10.94
N ARG A 65 15.43 4.08 10.06
CA ARG A 65 14.78 5.33 9.70
C ARG A 65 13.67 5.07 8.69
N THR A 66 12.43 5.30 9.09
CA THR A 66 11.26 5.04 8.26
C THR A 66 10.62 6.36 7.81
N LEU A 67 10.47 6.56 6.50
CA LEU A 67 9.52 7.52 5.95
C LEU A 67 8.17 6.82 5.79
N ALA A 68 7.18 7.24 6.56
CA ALA A 68 5.84 6.70 6.52
C ALA A 68 4.90 7.63 5.73
N ILE A 69 4.12 7.07 4.79
CA ILE A 69 3.22 7.83 3.93
C ILE A 69 1.85 7.17 3.98
N TRP A 70 0.90 7.81 4.65
CA TRP A 70 -0.50 7.35 4.70
C TRP A 70 -1.46 8.48 5.04
N HIS A 71 -2.74 8.17 5.08
CA HIS A 71 -3.77 9.02 5.67
C HIS A 71 -4.04 8.57 7.11
N ASN A 72 -3.93 9.50 8.03
CA ASN A 72 -4.20 9.28 9.45
C ASN A 72 -5.71 9.29 9.68
N TYR A 73 -6.34 8.12 9.61
CA TYR A 73 -7.79 8.03 9.72
C TYR A 73 -8.25 7.59 11.12
N ASN A 74 -7.71 6.50 11.65
CA ASN A 74 -8.10 5.99 12.96
C ASN A 74 -6.97 5.23 13.68
N TRP A 75 -6.66 4.00 13.29
CA TRP A 75 -5.70 3.12 13.96
C TRP A 75 -4.23 3.41 13.57
N GLU A 76 -4.02 4.18 12.54
CA GLU A 76 -2.68 4.46 12.02
C GLU A 76 -1.82 5.19 13.05
N THR A 77 -2.41 6.14 13.79
CA THR A 77 -1.71 6.90 14.84
C THR A 77 -1.46 6.04 16.07
N ASP A 78 -2.47 5.29 16.51
CA ASP A 78 -2.45 4.61 17.79
C ASP A 78 -1.82 3.21 17.76
N ALA A 79 -1.77 2.59 16.58
CA ALA A 79 -1.24 1.25 16.41
C ALA A 79 -0.12 1.15 15.37
N LEU A 80 -0.32 1.64 14.15
CA LEU A 80 0.64 1.43 13.06
C LEU A 80 1.94 2.21 13.28
N LYS A 81 1.84 3.53 13.57
CA LYS A 81 3.01 4.36 13.82
C LYS A 81 3.83 3.86 15.01
N PRO A 82 3.25 3.59 16.22
CA PRO A 82 4.00 3.04 17.34
C PRO A 82 4.61 1.66 17.04
N SER A 83 3.97 0.85 16.22
CA SER A 83 4.51 -0.44 15.80
C SER A 83 5.77 -0.30 14.95
N LEU A 84 5.81 0.69 14.04
CA LEU A 84 6.99 1.00 13.25
C LEU A 84 8.10 1.64 14.10
N GLU A 85 7.76 2.50 15.05
CA GLU A 85 8.71 3.16 15.98
C GLU A 85 9.50 2.16 16.83
N ARG A 86 9.03 0.93 17.00
CA ARG A 86 9.79 -0.16 17.64
C ARG A 86 11.06 -0.55 16.86
N PHE A 87 11.11 -0.23 15.58
CA PHE A 87 12.26 -0.50 14.71
C PHE A 87 13.19 0.70 14.58
N GLY A 88 12.73 1.90 14.90
CA GLY A 88 13.50 3.14 14.85
C GLY A 88 12.67 4.38 14.57
N PRO A 89 13.31 5.53 14.29
CA PRO A 89 12.61 6.77 14.03
C PRO A 89 11.65 6.69 12.85
N VAL A 90 10.42 7.19 13.04
CA VAL A 90 9.38 7.25 12.00
C VAL A 90 9.02 8.71 11.74
N ARG A 91 9.23 9.15 10.51
CA ARG A 91 8.71 10.42 10.03
C ARG A 91 7.48 10.17 9.18
N LEU A 92 6.36 10.80 9.57
CA LEU A 92 5.06 10.62 8.92
C LEU A 92 4.75 11.79 8.00
N TYR A 93 4.30 11.47 6.80
CA TYR A 93 3.60 12.38 5.90
C TYR A 93 2.14 11.94 5.75
N ASP A 94 1.22 12.73 6.32
CA ASP A 94 -0.22 12.56 6.11
C ASP A 94 -0.65 13.42 4.91
N TRP A 95 -0.88 12.73 3.78
CA TRP A 95 -1.26 13.40 2.54
C TRP A 95 -2.69 13.93 2.53
N TYR A 96 -3.57 13.43 3.39
CA TYR A 96 -5.00 13.70 3.33
C TYR A 96 -5.35 15.15 3.73
N GLY A 97 -4.63 15.73 4.65
CA GLY A 97 -4.82 17.11 5.07
C GLY A 97 -4.72 18.09 3.90
N GLU A 98 -3.77 17.84 3.00
CA GLU A 98 -3.54 18.67 1.82
C GLU A 98 -4.36 18.20 0.61
N PHE A 99 -4.46 16.88 0.38
CA PHE A 99 -5.02 16.27 -0.83
C PHE A 99 -6.25 15.42 -0.52
N ASN A 100 -7.25 15.97 0.15
CA ASN A 100 -8.47 15.24 0.50
C ASN A 100 -9.19 14.69 -0.74
N HIS A 101 -9.20 13.36 -0.90
CA HIS A 101 -9.77 12.66 -2.05
C HIS A 101 -11.31 12.72 -2.13
N SER A 102 -11.98 13.16 -1.06
CA SER A 102 -13.44 13.37 -1.06
C SER A 102 -13.86 14.70 -1.69
N ARG A 103 -12.93 15.57 -2.05
CA ARG A 103 -13.24 16.85 -2.70
C ARG A 103 -13.65 16.64 -4.16
N LYS A 104 -14.60 17.45 -4.63
CA LYS A 104 -15.16 17.37 -6.00
C LYS A 104 -14.12 17.51 -7.12
N ASN A 105 -13.02 18.20 -6.87
CA ASN A 105 -11.92 18.38 -7.84
C ASN A 105 -10.84 17.31 -7.74
N TRP A 106 -11.06 16.21 -7.00
CA TRP A 106 -10.06 15.16 -6.80
C TRP A 106 -9.50 14.63 -8.11
N THR A 107 -10.34 14.08 -8.98
CA THR A 107 -9.90 13.46 -10.23
C THR A 107 -9.36 14.46 -11.25
N ARG A 108 -9.84 15.71 -11.21
CA ARG A 108 -9.47 16.75 -12.18
C ARG A 108 -8.12 17.40 -11.87
N ASP A 109 -7.78 17.57 -10.58
CA ASP A 109 -6.62 18.36 -10.15
C ASP A 109 -5.85 17.73 -8.98
N LEU A 110 -6.51 17.50 -7.84
CA LEU A 110 -5.82 17.14 -6.59
C LEU A 110 -5.04 15.84 -6.69
N LYS A 111 -5.55 14.83 -7.39
CA LYS A 111 -4.85 13.56 -7.57
C LYS A 111 -3.51 13.75 -8.29
N SER A 112 -3.49 14.56 -9.35
CA SER A 112 -2.24 14.87 -10.08
C SER A 112 -1.23 15.60 -9.20
N ARG A 113 -1.70 16.59 -8.42
CA ARG A 113 -0.86 17.34 -7.49
C ARG A 113 -0.31 16.45 -6.38
N MET A 114 -1.15 15.60 -5.78
CA MET A 114 -0.71 14.64 -4.76
C MET A 114 0.37 13.70 -5.30
N ASN A 115 0.18 13.15 -6.49
CA ASN A 115 1.16 12.23 -7.07
C ASN A 115 2.51 12.92 -7.33
N ARG A 116 2.52 14.18 -7.77
CA ARG A 116 3.76 14.98 -7.88
C ARG A 116 4.38 15.25 -6.51
N ALA A 117 3.58 15.71 -5.55
CA ALA A 117 4.05 16.01 -4.20
C ALA A 117 4.68 14.79 -3.52
N LEU A 118 4.18 13.58 -3.75
CA LEU A 118 4.79 12.34 -3.24
C LEU A 118 6.18 12.09 -3.83
N VAL A 119 6.37 12.32 -5.12
CA VAL A 119 7.69 12.18 -5.77
C VAL A 119 8.67 13.21 -5.23
N ASP A 120 8.24 14.46 -5.13
CA ASP A 120 9.05 15.58 -4.63
C ASP A 120 9.44 15.37 -3.16
N LEU A 121 8.49 14.93 -2.33
CA LEU A 121 8.71 14.59 -0.93
C LEU A 121 9.79 13.51 -0.77
N VAL A 122 9.61 12.39 -1.46
CA VAL A 122 10.55 11.26 -1.39
C VAL A 122 11.92 11.67 -1.92
N GLY A 123 11.97 12.41 -3.03
CA GLY A 123 13.21 12.93 -3.58
C GLY A 123 13.96 13.86 -2.61
N THR A 124 13.26 14.77 -1.96
CA THR A 124 13.82 15.67 -0.95
C THR A 124 14.37 14.90 0.25
N TRP A 125 13.58 13.97 0.78
CA TRP A 125 14.01 13.17 1.93
C TRP A 125 15.19 12.26 1.63
N CYS A 126 15.25 11.70 0.42
CA CYS A 126 16.40 10.89 0.00
C CYS A 126 17.68 11.69 -0.13
N ARG A 127 17.59 13.01 -0.40
CA ARG A 127 18.76 13.91 -0.42
C ARG A 127 19.19 14.37 0.96
N ASP A 128 18.23 14.75 1.80
CA ASP A 128 18.50 15.45 3.08
C ASP A 128 18.77 14.46 4.22
N GLU A 129 17.90 13.50 4.38
CA GLU A 129 17.94 12.53 5.48
C GLU A 129 17.51 11.14 4.95
N ARG A 130 18.30 10.57 4.06
CA ARG A 130 17.96 9.33 3.37
C ARG A 130 17.34 8.29 4.31
N PRO A 131 16.04 7.92 4.14
CA PRO A 131 15.42 6.87 4.92
C PRO A 131 16.00 5.50 4.55
N ASP A 132 15.94 4.55 5.48
CA ASP A 132 16.32 3.15 5.23
C ASP A 132 15.18 2.38 4.57
N VAL A 133 13.93 2.80 4.82
CA VAL A 133 12.71 2.24 4.23
C VAL A 133 11.64 3.32 4.07
N ILE A 134 10.86 3.22 3.01
CA ILE A 134 9.63 3.97 2.81
C ILE A 134 8.47 3.01 3.07
N PHE A 135 7.65 3.32 4.06
CA PHE A 135 6.46 2.53 4.38
C PHE A 135 5.21 3.29 3.94
N THR A 136 4.38 2.68 3.11
CA THR A 136 3.20 3.34 2.57
C THR A 136 1.93 2.55 2.86
N TYR A 137 0.81 3.27 3.00
CA TYR A 137 -0.52 2.70 2.98
C TYR A 137 -1.33 3.46 1.91
N LEU A 138 -1.07 3.09 0.66
CA LEU A 138 -1.61 3.75 -0.52
C LEU A 138 -2.30 2.73 -1.42
N SER A 139 -3.45 3.09 -1.99
CA SER A 139 -4.14 2.24 -2.97
C SER A 139 -3.78 2.66 -4.40
N GLY A 140 -3.88 1.72 -5.35
CA GLY A 140 -3.73 2.02 -6.77
C GLY A 140 -4.81 2.95 -7.34
N GLU A 141 -5.86 3.22 -6.57
CA GLU A 141 -6.86 4.23 -6.92
C GLU A 141 -6.37 5.66 -6.61
N LEU A 142 -5.48 5.80 -5.63
CA LEU A 142 -4.91 7.08 -5.20
C LEU A 142 -3.63 7.40 -5.97
N VAL A 143 -2.75 6.42 -6.11
CA VAL A 143 -1.39 6.62 -6.62
C VAL A 143 -1.23 5.94 -7.98
N TRP A 144 -0.60 6.64 -8.91
CA TRP A 144 -0.29 6.10 -10.23
C TRP A 144 0.93 5.18 -10.19
N PRO A 145 0.99 4.14 -11.04
CA PRO A 145 2.17 3.28 -11.16
C PRO A 145 3.46 4.05 -11.43
N GLU A 146 3.39 5.09 -12.26
CA GLU A 146 4.52 5.94 -12.61
C GLU A 146 5.08 6.72 -11.40
N THR A 147 4.18 7.14 -10.50
CA THR A 147 4.56 7.79 -9.24
C THR A 147 5.34 6.82 -8.35
N VAL A 148 4.85 5.59 -8.22
CA VAL A 148 5.55 4.55 -7.44
C VAL A 148 6.91 4.23 -8.05
N GLN A 149 7.00 4.12 -9.38
CA GLN A 149 8.26 3.91 -10.10
C GLN A 149 9.25 5.05 -9.85
N ALA A 150 8.78 6.30 -9.92
CA ALA A 150 9.62 7.48 -9.63
C ALA A 150 10.12 7.50 -8.17
N MET A 151 9.29 7.12 -7.21
CA MET A 151 9.73 6.96 -5.82
C MET A 151 10.77 5.83 -5.68
N ARG A 152 10.55 4.68 -6.35
CA ARG A 152 11.48 3.54 -6.35
C ARG A 152 12.85 3.86 -6.95
N SER A 153 12.90 4.74 -7.96
CA SER A 153 14.15 5.14 -8.60
C SER A 153 15.12 5.85 -7.65
N GLN A 154 14.65 6.29 -6.47
CA GLN A 154 15.51 6.81 -5.39
C GLN A 154 16.36 5.71 -4.72
N GLY A 155 16.14 4.42 -5.04
CA GLY A 155 16.93 3.30 -4.54
C GLY A 155 16.73 3.02 -3.05
N VAL A 156 15.57 3.40 -2.49
CA VAL A 156 15.14 3.07 -1.12
C VAL A 156 14.02 2.01 -1.22
N PRO A 157 14.05 0.94 -0.42
CA PRO A 157 12.97 -0.05 -0.38
C PRO A 157 11.63 0.60 -0.04
N ILE A 158 10.59 0.27 -0.80
CA ILE A 158 9.22 0.70 -0.53
C ILE A 158 8.40 -0.53 -0.15
N ILE A 159 7.76 -0.45 1.00
CA ILE A 159 6.80 -1.46 1.50
C ILE A 159 5.43 -0.81 1.50
N ASN A 160 4.47 -1.40 0.80
CA ASN A 160 3.08 -0.92 0.81
C ASN A 160 2.19 -1.89 1.57
N LEU A 161 1.49 -1.38 2.58
CA LEU A 161 0.44 -2.11 3.28
C LEU A 161 -0.84 -2.05 2.44
N ALA A 162 -1.39 -3.19 2.08
CA ALA A 162 -2.70 -3.30 1.43
C ALA A 162 -3.70 -3.94 2.38
N LEU A 163 -4.77 -3.22 2.70
CA LEU A 163 -5.88 -3.71 3.51
C LEU A 163 -7.16 -3.80 2.65
N ASN A 164 -8.16 -4.54 3.15
CA ASN A 164 -9.46 -4.71 2.50
C ASN A 164 -9.38 -5.27 1.07
N ASP A 165 -8.43 -6.18 0.82
CA ASP A 165 -8.20 -6.75 -0.51
C ASP A 165 -9.43 -7.49 -1.06
N LYS A 166 -10.25 -8.03 -0.17
CA LYS A 166 -11.50 -8.71 -0.55
C LYS A 166 -12.54 -7.79 -1.20
N GLU A 167 -12.49 -6.49 -0.92
CA GLU A 167 -13.49 -5.53 -1.38
C GLU A 167 -13.07 -4.80 -2.65
N HIS A 168 -11.77 -4.56 -2.83
CA HIS A 168 -11.23 -3.72 -3.89
C HIS A 168 -10.04 -4.34 -4.65
N PHE A 169 -10.01 -5.67 -4.76
CA PHE A 169 -8.86 -6.42 -5.27
C PHE A 169 -8.37 -5.97 -6.66
N VAL A 170 -9.29 -5.77 -7.62
CA VAL A 170 -8.92 -5.40 -8.99
C VAL A 170 -8.24 -4.03 -9.08
N GLY A 171 -8.73 -3.04 -8.31
CA GLY A 171 -8.12 -1.72 -8.24
C GLY A 171 -6.72 -1.75 -7.63
N LYS A 172 -6.50 -2.64 -6.66
CA LYS A 172 -5.22 -2.79 -5.96
C LYS A 172 -4.16 -3.52 -6.76
N LEU A 173 -4.54 -4.49 -7.62
CA LEU A 173 -3.60 -5.21 -8.49
C LEU A 173 -2.81 -4.28 -9.41
N ARG A 174 -3.43 -3.22 -9.92
CA ARG A 174 -2.75 -2.26 -10.79
C ARG A 174 -1.64 -1.51 -10.05
N GLY A 175 -1.92 -1.11 -8.80
CA GLY A 175 -0.93 -0.47 -7.93
C GLY A 175 0.12 -1.45 -7.43
N GLY A 176 -0.28 -2.67 -7.00
CA GLY A 176 0.60 -3.67 -6.41
C GLY A 176 1.75 -4.13 -7.31
N ARG A 177 1.59 -4.04 -8.63
CA ARG A 177 2.68 -4.35 -9.59
C ARG A 177 3.77 -3.27 -9.63
N ALA A 178 3.49 -2.08 -9.15
CA ALA A 178 4.43 -0.96 -9.14
C ALA A 178 5.30 -0.93 -7.88
N PHE A 179 4.79 -1.48 -6.75
CA PHE A 179 5.54 -1.69 -5.51
C PHE A 179 6.40 -2.95 -5.59
#